data_de26f1862e896ec417a999aebe48a4ef
#
_entry.id   de26f1862e896ec417a999aebe48a4ef
#
_cell.length_a   1.000
_cell.length_b   1.000
_cell.length_c   1.000
_cell.angle_alpha   90.00
_cell.angle_beta   90.00
_cell.angle_gamma   90.00
#
_symmetry.space_group_name_H-M   'P 1'
#
loop_
_entity.id
_entity.type
_entity.pdbx_description
1 polymer ?
#
loop_
_entity_poly.entity_id
_entity_poly.type
_entity_poly.pdbx_seq_one_letter_code
_entity_poly.pdbx_strand_id
1 'polypeptide(L)'
;MTVSARPIVFAAAAGSLAAVGTALAGNSTGFADARADTEDAPDITNVSVSNDDGGTITLRETVSNRDVPESGDQLGFVFDVDQNPDTGSALYGTEVAVVFDGGRLDVYRAGSDGYLSEETPRPPSLQATFSGGVATFSFKASDLGITPGLGFNVTGTSFGGLGDADTAPDIRTFNYQMAAGAPPPALGPDTRAPLDDAVTAVGIPGLVAHLDYFASDGRGATADTIRIFHGRRVIKTIRYRLEDTNPFVAYVVRWKVPSKPKGKYRFCVSSVDAAGNKSNVDCARIVIL
;
A
#
# COMPACT_ATOMS: atom_id res chain seq x y z
N MET A 1 10.47 9.04 -56.21
CA MET A 1 11.39 7.89 -56.06
C MET A 1 11.53 7.58 -54.65
N THR A 2 11.06 6.64 -54.23
CA THR A 2 11.17 6.36 -53.24
C THR A 2 10.74 5.71 -52.26
N VAL A 3 10.53 5.37 -51.69
CA VAL A 3 9.92 5.09 -50.46
C VAL A 3 9.20 3.76 -50.35
N SER A 4 9.08 3.07 -51.37
CA SER A 4 8.34 1.81 -51.36
C SER A 4 9.02 0.66 -50.64
N ALA A 5 10.29 0.80 -50.32
CA ALA A 5 11.03 -0.27 -49.65
C ALA A 5 10.79 -0.38 -48.13
N ARG A 6 10.27 0.65 -47.56
CA ARG A 6 10.16 0.69 -46.09
C ARG A 6 9.10 -0.19 -45.47
N PRO A 7 7.92 -0.36 -46.07
CA PRO A 7 6.95 -1.25 -45.50
C PRO A 7 7.36 -2.71 -45.52
N ILE A 8 8.17 -3.08 -46.47
CA ILE A 8 8.64 -4.46 -46.63
C ILE A 8 9.59 -4.86 -45.51
N VAL A 9 10.45 -3.92 -45.12
CA VAL A 9 11.39 -4.17 -44.02
C VAL A 9 10.69 -4.34 -42.68
N PHE A 10 9.63 -3.58 -42.45
CA PHE A 10 8.87 -3.71 -41.24
C PHE A 10 8.10 -5.04 -41.14
N ALA A 11 7.53 -5.48 -42.23
CA ALA A 11 6.81 -6.75 -42.24
C ALA A 11 7.73 -7.96 -42.02
N ALA A 12 8.93 -7.90 -42.54
CA ALA A 12 9.93 -8.94 -42.33
C ALA A 12 10.45 -9.01 -40.89
N ALA A 13 10.60 -7.84 -40.27
CA ALA A 13 11.01 -7.80 -38.85
C ALA A 13 9.93 -8.33 -37.90
N ALA A 14 8.67 -8.04 -38.18
CA ALA A 14 7.57 -8.55 -37.37
C ALA A 14 7.43 -10.09 -37.49
N GLY A 15 7.62 -10.62 -38.67
CA GLY A 15 7.56 -12.07 -38.90
C GLY A 15 8.71 -12.82 -38.21
N SER A 16 9.86 -12.21 -38.11
CA SER A 16 11.03 -12.84 -37.46
C SER A 16 10.88 -12.91 -35.93
N LEU A 17 10.24 -11.93 -35.34
CA LEU A 17 9.96 -11.94 -33.90
C LEU A 17 8.96 -13.01 -33.50
N ALA A 18 7.99 -13.30 -34.34
CA ALA A 18 7.02 -14.36 -34.07
C ALA A 18 7.62 -15.77 -34.14
N ALA A 19 8.70 -15.93 -34.87
CA ALA A 19 9.35 -17.24 -35.03
C ALA A 19 10.31 -17.62 -33.91
N VAL A 20 10.70 -16.67 -33.05
CA VAL A 20 11.73 -16.97 -32.04
C VAL A 20 11.15 -17.61 -30.79
N GLY A 21 9.79 -17.69 -30.64
CA GLY A 21 9.17 -18.43 -29.53
C GLY A 21 9.66 -18.02 -28.14
N THR A 22 10.26 -16.84 -27.99
CA THR A 22 10.57 -16.29 -26.69
C THR A 22 9.28 -15.96 -26.01
N ALA A 23 9.06 -16.50 -24.83
CA ALA A 23 8.01 -16.06 -23.93
C ALA A 23 8.19 -14.55 -23.77
N LEU A 24 7.47 -13.80 -24.55
CA LEU A 24 7.34 -12.36 -24.36
C LEU A 24 6.48 -12.19 -23.12
N ALA A 25 6.76 -11.19 -22.31
CA ALA A 25 5.87 -10.86 -21.20
C ALA A 25 4.46 -10.79 -21.74
N GLY A 26 3.54 -11.55 -21.13
CA GLY A 26 2.14 -11.56 -21.55
C GLY A 26 1.52 -10.18 -21.50
N ASN A 27 1.92 -9.38 -20.50
CA ASN A 27 1.64 -7.94 -20.38
C ASN A 27 2.77 -7.24 -19.62
N SER A 28 2.88 -5.91 -19.80
CA SER A 28 3.79 -5.06 -19.03
C SER A 28 3.22 -3.66 -18.93
N THR A 29 3.27 -3.08 -17.74
CA THR A 29 2.79 -1.71 -17.47
C THR A 29 3.73 -1.03 -16.49
N GLY A 30 4.01 0.25 -16.74
CA GLY A 30 4.73 1.11 -15.81
C GLY A 30 3.80 2.17 -15.23
N PHE A 31 3.95 2.45 -13.94
CA PHE A 31 3.21 3.43 -13.18
C PHE A 31 4.20 4.42 -12.59
N ALA A 32 4.02 5.72 -12.91
CA ALA A 32 4.81 6.77 -12.30
C ALA A 32 4.25 7.14 -10.93
N ASP A 33 5.13 7.52 -10.05
CA ASP A 33 4.82 8.06 -8.74
C ASP A 33 5.50 9.42 -8.54
N ALA A 34 5.14 10.14 -7.49
CA ALA A 34 5.73 11.43 -7.17
C ALA A 34 7.23 11.27 -6.80
N ARG A 35 7.90 12.35 -6.60
CA ARG A 35 9.32 12.35 -6.22
C ARG A 35 9.54 13.31 -5.07
N ALA A 36 10.34 12.90 -4.10
CA ALA A 36 10.69 13.68 -2.91
C ALA A 36 9.46 14.03 -2.05
N ASP A 37 8.56 13.07 -1.89
CA ASP A 37 7.37 13.17 -1.06
C ASP A 37 7.48 12.35 0.25
N THR A 38 8.64 11.76 0.49
CA THR A 38 9.05 11.15 1.76
C THR A 38 10.27 11.87 2.34
N GLU A 39 10.45 11.83 3.67
CA GLU A 39 11.58 12.46 4.35
C GLU A 39 12.77 11.50 4.53
N ASP A 40 12.52 10.26 4.95
CA ASP A 40 13.56 9.28 5.31
C ASP A 40 13.40 7.92 4.60
N ALA A 41 12.19 7.55 4.20
CA ALA A 41 11.96 6.30 3.48
C ALA A 41 12.63 6.30 2.09
N PRO A 42 12.90 5.14 1.50
CA PRO A 42 13.23 5.05 0.08
C PRO A 42 12.12 5.65 -0.79
N ASP A 43 12.44 6.69 -1.57
CA ASP A 43 11.51 7.49 -2.38
C ASP A 43 11.19 6.76 -3.69
N ILE A 44 10.04 6.12 -3.77
CA ILE A 44 9.57 5.36 -4.92
C ILE A 44 9.12 6.34 -6.01
N THR A 45 9.65 6.22 -7.20
CA THR A 45 9.32 7.11 -8.33
C THR A 45 8.67 6.40 -9.51
N ASN A 46 8.73 5.08 -9.50
CA ASN A 46 8.10 4.26 -10.53
C ASN A 46 7.91 2.82 -10.04
N VAL A 47 6.76 2.27 -10.34
CA VAL A 47 6.48 0.84 -10.22
C VAL A 47 6.25 0.26 -11.62
N SER A 48 6.95 -0.80 -11.99
CA SER A 48 6.65 -1.54 -13.20
C SER A 48 6.26 -2.98 -12.89
N VAL A 49 5.26 -3.47 -13.59
CA VAL A 49 4.72 -4.83 -13.44
C VAL A 49 4.72 -5.50 -14.79
N SER A 50 5.17 -6.74 -14.84
CA SER A 50 5.09 -7.58 -16.05
C SER A 50 4.82 -9.03 -15.69
N ASN A 51 4.24 -9.78 -16.62
CA ASN A 51 4.11 -11.23 -16.53
C ASN A 51 4.53 -11.92 -17.82
N ASP A 52 5.04 -13.13 -17.69
CA ASP A 52 5.29 -14.03 -18.81
C ASP A 52 4.10 -14.99 -19.04
N ASP A 53 4.12 -15.73 -20.16
CA ASP A 53 3.09 -16.73 -20.49
C ASP A 53 3.10 -17.93 -19.52
N GLY A 54 4.16 -18.11 -18.76
CA GLY A 54 4.31 -19.15 -17.74
C GLY A 54 3.74 -18.72 -16.37
N GLY A 55 3.14 -17.52 -16.26
CA GLY A 55 2.56 -16.98 -15.04
C GLY A 55 3.62 -16.51 -14.03
N THR A 56 4.85 -16.22 -14.47
CA THR A 56 5.82 -15.53 -13.63
C THR A 56 5.53 -14.04 -13.68
N ILE A 57 5.36 -13.42 -12.51
CA ILE A 57 5.21 -11.99 -12.34
C ILE A 57 6.56 -11.41 -11.95
N THR A 58 6.91 -10.27 -12.54
CA THR A 58 8.07 -9.47 -12.16
C THR A 58 7.60 -8.06 -11.86
N LEU A 59 7.92 -7.57 -10.66
CA LEU A 59 7.69 -6.19 -10.23
C LEU A 59 9.04 -5.51 -9.99
N ARG A 60 9.07 -4.21 -10.27
CA ARG A 60 10.24 -3.38 -10.00
C ARG A 60 9.79 -2.05 -9.41
N GLU A 61 10.39 -1.70 -8.30
CA GLU A 61 10.32 -0.36 -7.72
C GLU A 61 11.59 0.39 -8.06
N THR A 62 11.46 1.57 -8.64
CA THR A 62 12.59 2.49 -8.84
C THR A 62 12.57 3.53 -7.73
N VAL A 63 13.67 3.60 -7.01
CA VAL A 63 13.86 4.49 -5.87
C VAL A 63 14.85 5.60 -6.25
N SER A 64 14.58 6.85 -5.86
CA SER A 64 15.38 7.99 -6.29
C SER A 64 16.48 8.42 -5.31
N ASN A 65 16.35 8.06 -4.05
CA ASN A 65 17.22 8.52 -2.96
C ASN A 65 18.12 7.43 -2.34
N ARG A 66 18.12 6.22 -2.91
CA ARG A 66 18.93 5.07 -2.46
C ARG A 66 19.53 4.32 -3.64
N ASP A 67 20.84 4.13 -3.67
CA ASP A 67 21.52 3.18 -4.60
C ASP A 67 21.60 1.77 -4.01
N VAL A 68 21.65 1.69 -2.68
CA VAL A 68 21.63 0.46 -1.86
C VAL A 68 20.71 0.69 -0.65
N PRO A 69 20.04 -0.35 -0.11
CA PRO A 69 19.25 -0.19 1.08
C PRO A 69 20.11 0.23 2.28
N GLU A 70 19.61 1.16 3.08
CA GLU A 70 20.19 1.51 4.37
C GLU A 70 19.67 0.56 5.46
N SER A 71 20.30 0.62 6.64
CA SER A 71 19.87 -0.20 7.77
C SER A 71 18.48 0.21 8.25
N GLY A 72 17.53 -0.68 8.17
CA GLY A 72 16.13 -0.46 8.55
C GLY A 72 15.24 -0.09 7.38
N ASP A 73 15.79 0.11 6.17
CA ASP A 73 14.97 0.27 4.98
C ASP A 73 14.26 -1.05 4.66
N GLN A 74 12.97 -0.94 4.36
CA GLN A 74 12.16 -2.03 3.84
C GLN A 74 11.53 -1.59 2.53
N LEU A 75 11.48 -2.49 1.56
CA LEU A 75 10.81 -2.30 0.28
C LEU A 75 9.88 -3.47 0.03
N GLY A 76 8.76 -3.23 -0.62
CA GLY A 76 7.82 -4.32 -0.84
C GLY A 76 6.58 -3.95 -1.61
N PHE A 77 5.71 -4.91 -1.71
CA PHE A 77 4.44 -4.78 -2.39
C PHE A 77 3.31 -5.37 -1.55
N VAL A 78 2.18 -4.71 -1.57
CA VAL A 78 0.92 -5.27 -1.09
C VAL A 78 -0.02 -5.53 -2.27
N PHE A 79 -0.76 -6.63 -2.20
CA PHE A 79 -1.56 -7.13 -3.32
C PHE A 79 -3.00 -7.37 -2.88
N ASP A 80 -3.95 -6.79 -3.60
CA ASP A 80 -5.32 -7.23 -3.69
C ASP A 80 -5.38 -8.21 -4.87
N VAL A 81 -5.35 -9.51 -4.57
CA VAL A 81 -5.13 -10.58 -5.56
C VAL A 81 -6.36 -10.94 -6.36
N ASP A 82 -7.55 -10.53 -5.89
CA ASP A 82 -8.83 -10.77 -6.55
C ASP A 82 -9.50 -9.49 -7.09
N GLN A 83 -8.83 -8.34 -6.93
CA GLN A 83 -9.30 -7.00 -7.30
C GLN A 83 -10.63 -6.63 -6.62
N ASN A 84 -10.82 -7.12 -5.41
CA ASN A 84 -12.01 -6.86 -4.61
C ASN A 84 -11.64 -6.18 -3.28
N PRO A 85 -11.76 -4.88 -3.16
CA PRO A 85 -11.39 -4.13 -1.95
C PRO A 85 -12.23 -4.49 -0.72
N ASP A 86 -13.29 -5.29 -0.88
CA ASP A 86 -14.15 -5.74 0.22
C ASP A 86 -13.66 -7.06 0.85
N THR A 87 -12.61 -7.69 0.30
CA THR A 87 -11.93 -8.89 0.86
C THR A 87 -10.60 -8.51 1.50
N GLY A 88 -9.82 -9.49 1.93
CA GLY A 88 -8.47 -9.25 2.47
C GLY A 88 -8.40 -8.33 3.69
N SER A 89 -7.37 -7.52 3.77
CA SER A 89 -7.15 -6.55 4.85
C SER A 89 -7.91 -5.23 4.61
N ALA A 90 -7.96 -4.36 5.63
CA ALA A 90 -8.49 -3.01 5.48
C ALA A 90 -7.55 -2.09 4.66
N LEU A 91 -6.34 -2.54 4.37
CA LEU A 91 -5.37 -1.85 3.52
C LEU A 91 -5.73 -2.07 2.05
N TYR A 92 -6.73 -1.36 1.55
CA TYR A 92 -7.23 -1.46 0.17
C TYR A 92 -7.66 -2.87 -0.29
N GLY A 93 -8.13 -3.72 0.64
CA GLY A 93 -8.55 -5.08 0.31
C GLY A 93 -7.40 -6.04 0.05
N THR A 94 -6.19 -5.73 0.45
CA THR A 94 -5.02 -6.55 0.15
C THR A 94 -4.99 -7.86 0.94
N GLU A 95 -4.69 -8.98 0.26
CA GLU A 95 -4.56 -10.30 0.86
C GLU A 95 -3.12 -10.66 1.20
N VAL A 96 -2.16 -10.08 0.49
CA VAL A 96 -0.76 -10.49 0.59
C VAL A 96 0.15 -9.26 0.61
N ALA A 97 1.16 -9.29 1.48
CA ALA A 97 2.32 -8.41 1.41
C ALA A 97 3.60 -9.23 1.21
N VAL A 98 4.52 -8.67 0.44
CA VAL A 98 5.89 -9.17 0.28
C VAL A 98 6.83 -8.06 0.70
N VAL A 99 7.69 -8.31 1.66
CA VAL A 99 8.62 -7.32 2.23
C VAL A 99 10.06 -7.80 2.10
N PHE A 100 10.91 -6.96 1.55
CA PHE A 100 12.35 -7.17 1.45
C PHE A 100 13.07 -6.22 2.42
N ASP A 101 13.76 -6.80 3.38
CA ASP A 101 14.53 -6.10 4.40
C ASP A 101 16.02 -6.50 4.27
N GLY A 102 16.77 -5.77 3.45
CA GLY A 102 18.21 -5.86 3.34
C GLY A 102 18.82 -7.25 3.02
N GLY A 103 18.01 -8.24 2.69
CA GLY A 103 18.40 -9.63 2.42
C GLY A 103 17.43 -10.67 2.96
N ARG A 104 16.56 -10.29 3.88
CA ARG A 104 15.41 -11.09 4.31
C ARG A 104 14.22 -10.77 3.40
N LEU A 105 13.42 -11.79 3.12
CA LEU A 105 12.23 -11.67 2.28
C LEU A 105 11.09 -12.40 2.99
N ASP A 106 10.13 -11.62 3.45
CA ASP A 106 9.00 -12.08 4.23
C ASP A 106 7.68 -11.96 3.45
N VAL A 107 6.73 -12.82 3.77
CA VAL A 107 5.40 -12.81 3.20
C VAL A 107 4.37 -12.78 4.32
N TYR A 108 3.48 -11.81 4.28
CA TYR A 108 2.38 -11.66 5.21
C TYR A 108 1.06 -11.86 4.49
N ARG A 109 0.06 -12.38 5.20
CA ARG A 109 -1.31 -12.49 4.70
C ARG A 109 -2.27 -11.75 5.60
N ALA A 110 -3.43 -11.43 5.02
CA ALA A 110 -4.53 -10.82 5.77
C ALA A 110 -4.99 -11.76 6.89
N GLY A 111 -4.90 -11.27 8.10
CA GLY A 111 -5.38 -11.93 9.30
C GLY A 111 -6.85 -11.60 9.61
N SER A 112 -7.41 -12.29 10.58
CA SER A 112 -8.77 -12.04 11.07
C SER A 112 -8.95 -10.69 11.78
N ASP A 113 -7.84 -10.03 12.10
CA ASP A 113 -7.79 -8.70 12.70
C ASP A 113 -7.98 -7.56 11.67
N GLY A 114 -8.01 -7.90 10.39
CA GLY A 114 -8.13 -6.93 9.30
C GLY A 114 -6.82 -6.31 8.83
N TYR A 115 -5.67 -6.81 9.32
CA TYR A 115 -4.34 -6.38 8.93
C TYR A 115 -3.59 -7.48 8.17
N LEU A 116 -2.45 -7.14 7.55
CA LEU A 116 -1.49 -8.07 6.99
C LEU A 116 -0.55 -8.56 8.11
N SER A 117 -1.06 -9.39 8.99
CA SER A 117 -0.42 -9.76 10.27
C SER A 117 0.05 -11.22 10.33
N GLU A 118 -0.45 -12.08 9.44
CA GLU A 118 -0.10 -13.50 9.45
C GLU A 118 1.16 -13.76 8.60
N GLU A 119 2.34 -13.85 9.23
CA GLU A 119 3.56 -14.27 8.55
C GLU A 119 3.42 -15.71 8.04
N THR A 120 3.74 -15.92 6.76
CA THR A 120 3.62 -17.23 6.09
C THR A 120 4.95 -17.66 5.50
N PRO A 121 5.17 -18.99 5.31
CA PRO A 121 6.38 -19.47 4.66
C PRO A 121 6.58 -18.83 3.29
N ARG A 122 7.79 -18.39 3.03
CA ARG A 122 8.17 -17.82 1.74
C ARG A 122 8.00 -18.85 0.62
N PRO A 123 7.24 -18.55 -0.45
CA PRO A 123 7.14 -19.41 -1.62
C PRO A 123 8.50 -19.62 -2.30
N PRO A 124 8.79 -20.84 -2.79
CA PRO A 124 10.09 -21.14 -3.41
C PRO A 124 10.42 -20.29 -4.64
N SER A 125 9.39 -19.85 -5.38
CA SER A 125 9.59 -19.02 -6.58
C SER A 125 9.87 -17.56 -6.25
N LEU A 126 9.55 -17.10 -5.04
CA LEU A 126 9.68 -15.70 -4.65
C LEU A 126 11.15 -15.34 -4.44
N GLN A 127 11.60 -14.37 -5.20
CA GLN A 127 12.95 -13.81 -5.13
C GLN A 127 12.85 -12.28 -5.11
N ALA A 128 13.80 -11.64 -4.43
CA ALA A 128 13.98 -10.20 -4.45
C ALA A 128 15.47 -9.85 -4.53
N THR A 129 15.76 -8.74 -5.20
CA THR A 129 17.08 -8.13 -5.28
C THR A 129 16.95 -6.62 -5.28
N PHE A 130 17.95 -5.93 -4.74
CA PHE A 130 18.06 -4.48 -4.86
C PHE A 130 19.44 -4.11 -5.43
N SER A 131 19.47 -3.28 -6.46
CA SER A 131 20.70 -2.83 -7.08
C SER A 131 20.48 -1.54 -7.87
N GLY A 132 21.33 -0.55 -7.65
CA GLY A 132 21.33 0.70 -8.42
C GLY A 132 19.98 1.43 -8.35
N GLY A 133 19.40 1.55 -7.16
CA GLY A 133 18.12 2.23 -6.95
C GLY A 133 16.90 1.45 -7.46
N VAL A 134 17.03 0.13 -7.72
CA VAL A 134 15.90 -0.68 -8.20
C VAL A 134 15.76 -1.94 -7.36
N ALA A 135 14.60 -2.05 -6.68
CA ALA A 135 14.14 -3.31 -6.11
C ALA A 135 13.43 -4.14 -7.19
N THR A 136 13.79 -5.40 -7.34
CA THR A 136 13.15 -6.31 -8.30
C THR A 136 12.65 -7.53 -7.56
N PHE A 137 11.37 -7.82 -7.71
CA PHE A 137 10.69 -9.01 -7.16
C PHE A 137 10.20 -9.89 -8.29
N SER A 138 10.33 -11.21 -8.13
CA SER A 138 9.84 -12.18 -9.11
C SER A 138 9.25 -13.39 -8.40
N PHE A 139 8.10 -13.87 -8.86
CA PHE A 139 7.40 -15.03 -8.30
C PHE A 139 6.41 -15.63 -9.29
N LYS A 140 5.93 -16.86 -9.02
CA LYS A 140 4.78 -17.43 -9.72
C LYS A 140 3.48 -16.85 -9.17
N ALA A 141 2.58 -16.39 -10.04
CA ALA A 141 1.28 -15.84 -9.68
C ALA A 141 0.50 -16.73 -8.69
N SER A 142 0.47 -18.03 -8.97
CA SER A 142 -0.21 -19.03 -8.12
C SER A 142 0.33 -19.10 -6.68
N ASP A 143 1.58 -18.76 -6.46
CA ASP A 143 2.23 -18.87 -5.15
C ASP A 143 1.74 -17.78 -4.18
N LEU A 144 1.30 -16.64 -4.71
CA LEU A 144 0.66 -15.58 -3.94
C LEU A 144 -0.88 -15.62 -4.01
N GLY A 145 -1.48 -16.57 -4.73
CA GLY A 145 -2.92 -16.72 -4.85
C GLY A 145 -3.52 -15.92 -6.01
N ILE A 146 -2.68 -15.30 -6.84
CA ILE A 146 -3.12 -14.60 -8.05
C ILE A 146 -3.53 -15.63 -9.09
N THR A 147 -4.78 -15.57 -9.57
CA THR A 147 -5.28 -16.47 -10.60
C THR A 147 -4.66 -16.10 -11.95
N PRO A 148 -3.96 -17.03 -12.64
CA PRO A 148 -3.40 -16.78 -13.96
C PRO A 148 -4.47 -16.30 -14.97
N GLY A 149 -4.13 -15.25 -15.73
CA GLY A 149 -5.02 -14.68 -16.74
C GLY A 149 -6.02 -13.64 -16.22
N LEU A 150 -6.12 -13.46 -14.91
CA LEU A 150 -6.84 -12.35 -14.29
C LEU A 150 -5.90 -11.18 -14.00
N GLY A 151 -6.37 -10.21 -13.23
CA GLY A 151 -5.58 -9.08 -12.76
C GLY A 151 -5.40 -9.13 -11.25
N PHE A 152 -4.67 -8.15 -10.75
CA PHE A 152 -4.55 -7.84 -9.33
C PHE A 152 -4.35 -6.33 -9.16
N ASN A 153 -4.67 -5.81 -7.99
CA ASN A 153 -4.26 -4.47 -7.61
C ASN A 153 -2.98 -4.55 -6.80
N VAL A 154 -2.13 -3.54 -6.91
CA VAL A 154 -0.83 -3.51 -6.22
C VAL A 154 -0.48 -2.10 -5.78
N THR A 155 0.15 -2.01 -4.61
CA THR A 155 0.81 -0.80 -4.11
C THR A 155 2.25 -1.15 -3.80
N GLY A 156 3.19 -0.38 -4.32
CA GLY A 156 4.57 -0.38 -3.86
C GLY A 156 4.66 0.28 -2.48
N THR A 157 5.47 -0.23 -1.60
CA THR A 157 5.65 0.31 -0.25
C THR A 157 7.11 0.35 0.13
N SER A 158 7.53 1.45 0.74
CA SER A 158 8.83 1.53 1.38
C SER A 158 8.72 2.12 2.79
N PHE A 159 9.63 1.71 3.67
CA PHE A 159 9.72 2.22 5.04
C PHE A 159 11.17 2.53 5.34
N GLY A 160 11.41 3.67 5.97
CA GLY A 160 12.71 4.08 6.48
C GLY A 160 12.92 3.67 7.94
N GLY A 161 14.19 3.62 8.35
CA GLY A 161 14.57 3.23 9.72
C GLY A 161 14.01 4.12 10.84
N LEU A 162 13.55 5.33 10.51
CA LEU A 162 12.94 6.28 11.47
C LEU A 162 11.40 6.20 11.49
N GLY A 163 10.80 5.27 10.73
CA GLY A 163 9.36 5.06 10.71
C GLY A 163 8.61 5.95 9.71
N ASP A 164 9.33 6.59 8.80
CA ASP A 164 8.75 7.23 7.63
C ASP A 164 8.39 6.18 6.58
N ALA A 165 7.42 6.49 5.74
CA ALA A 165 6.93 5.57 4.71
C ALA A 165 6.66 6.31 3.42
N ASP A 166 6.84 5.60 2.31
CA ASP A 166 6.39 6.01 1.00
C ASP A 166 5.54 4.91 0.37
N THR A 167 4.58 5.31 -0.44
CA THR A 167 3.69 4.39 -1.15
C THR A 167 3.47 4.83 -2.59
N ALA A 168 3.55 3.89 -3.50
CA ALA A 168 3.26 4.10 -4.91
C ALA A 168 2.05 3.25 -5.35
N PRO A 169 0.89 3.87 -5.65
CA PRO A 169 0.62 5.31 -5.57
C PRO A 169 0.40 5.80 -4.12
N ASP A 170 0.49 7.12 -3.92
CA ASP A 170 0.19 7.77 -2.63
C ASP A 170 -1.18 7.40 -2.06
N ILE A 171 -2.16 7.20 -2.91
CA ILE A 171 -3.54 6.87 -2.53
C ILE A 171 -4.08 5.82 -3.49
N ARG A 172 -4.77 4.80 -2.93
CA ARG A 172 -5.35 3.67 -3.66
C ARG A 172 -4.29 2.68 -4.14
N THR A 173 -4.56 1.98 -5.22
CA THR A 173 -3.72 0.91 -5.78
C THR A 173 -3.57 1.08 -7.29
N PHE A 174 -2.49 0.60 -7.85
CA PHE A 174 -2.36 0.40 -9.29
C PHE A 174 -3.11 -0.86 -9.69
N ASN A 175 -3.87 -0.78 -10.79
CA ASN A 175 -4.54 -1.93 -11.36
C ASN A 175 -3.68 -2.55 -12.46
N TYR A 176 -3.39 -3.82 -12.35
CA TYR A 176 -2.66 -4.59 -13.37
C TYR A 176 -3.49 -5.75 -13.88
N GLN A 177 -3.62 -5.88 -15.19
CA GLN A 177 -4.27 -7.01 -15.85
C GLN A 177 -3.21 -7.90 -16.50
N MET A 178 -3.19 -9.18 -16.14
CA MET A 178 -2.24 -10.13 -16.71
C MET A 178 -2.49 -10.39 -18.20
N ALA A 179 -3.75 -10.29 -18.62
CA ALA A 179 -4.13 -10.30 -20.03
C ALA A 179 -4.45 -8.89 -20.51
N ALA A 180 -3.78 -8.42 -21.55
CA ALA A 180 -4.00 -7.10 -22.10
C ALA A 180 -5.47 -6.88 -22.49
N GLY A 181 -6.06 -5.76 -22.02
CA GLY A 181 -7.42 -5.38 -22.33
C GLY A 181 -8.52 -6.10 -21.56
N ALA A 182 -8.18 -6.98 -20.62
CA ALA A 182 -9.16 -7.54 -19.71
C ALA A 182 -9.71 -6.43 -18.77
N PRO A 183 -11.03 -6.30 -18.58
CA PRO A 183 -11.56 -5.38 -17.60
C PRO A 183 -11.38 -5.94 -16.18
N PRO A 184 -11.20 -5.07 -15.16
CA PRO A 184 -11.27 -5.51 -13.76
C PRO A 184 -12.68 -6.05 -13.45
N PRO A 185 -12.81 -6.89 -12.41
CA PRO A 185 -14.11 -7.41 -11.99
C PRO A 185 -15.06 -6.27 -11.58
N ALA A 186 -16.34 -6.45 -11.82
CA ALA A 186 -17.35 -5.50 -11.35
C ALA A 186 -17.52 -5.65 -9.83
N LEU A 187 -17.35 -4.56 -9.10
CA LEU A 187 -17.55 -4.54 -7.65
C LEU A 187 -19.02 -4.49 -7.28
N GLY A 188 -19.41 -5.23 -6.25
CA GLY A 188 -20.71 -5.15 -5.60
C GLY A 188 -20.88 -3.88 -4.76
N PRO A 189 -22.01 -3.75 -4.01
CA PRO A 189 -22.17 -2.70 -3.01
C PRO A 189 -21.12 -2.85 -1.93
N ASP A 190 -20.59 -1.71 -1.46
CA ASP A 190 -19.70 -1.68 -0.32
C ASP A 190 -20.44 -1.98 0.98
N THR A 191 -20.05 -3.02 1.67
CA THR A 191 -20.62 -3.44 2.96
C THR A 191 -19.58 -3.55 4.06
N ARG A 192 -18.32 -3.27 3.73
CA ARG A 192 -17.21 -3.37 4.68
C ARG A 192 -17.10 -2.07 5.48
N ALA A 193 -16.90 -2.19 6.78
CA ALA A 193 -16.66 -1.04 7.63
C ALA A 193 -15.19 -0.64 7.61
N PRO A 194 -14.87 0.65 7.73
CA PRO A 194 -13.51 1.13 7.93
C PRO A 194 -12.86 0.53 9.19
N LEU A 195 -11.55 0.51 9.21
CA LEU A 195 -10.73 0.13 10.36
C LEU A 195 -9.96 1.35 10.87
N ASP A 196 -10.01 1.57 12.18
CA ASP A 196 -9.25 2.61 12.87
C ASP A 196 -8.25 2.00 13.84
N ASP A 197 -7.08 2.62 13.96
CA ASP A 197 -6.07 2.29 14.95
C ASP A 197 -5.51 3.58 15.58
N ALA A 198 -5.72 3.76 16.88
CA ALA A 198 -5.27 4.92 17.63
C ALA A 198 -3.96 4.59 18.35
N VAL A 199 -2.91 5.38 18.11
CA VAL A 199 -1.59 5.14 18.69
C VAL A 199 -1.43 5.85 20.03
N THR A 200 -0.85 5.18 21.04
CA THR A 200 -0.58 5.79 22.34
C THR A 200 0.30 7.04 22.18
N ALA A 201 -0.20 8.18 22.64
CA ALA A 201 0.45 9.47 22.52
C ALA A 201 1.12 9.92 23.84
N VAL A 202 2.10 10.81 23.72
CA VAL A 202 2.76 11.47 24.86
C VAL A 202 2.41 12.95 24.86
N GLY A 203 2.05 13.49 26.02
CA GLY A 203 1.70 14.89 26.21
C GLY A 203 2.55 15.56 27.29
N ILE A 204 3.02 16.78 27.01
CA ILE A 204 3.73 17.61 27.99
C ILE A 204 2.80 18.77 28.38
N PRO A 205 2.61 19.05 29.67
CA PRO A 205 1.73 20.12 30.15
C PRO A 205 2.01 21.47 29.46
N GLY A 206 0.97 22.08 28.89
CA GLY A 206 1.05 23.37 28.21
C GLY A 206 1.56 23.33 26.77
N LEU A 207 2.13 22.22 26.31
CA LEU A 207 2.63 22.03 24.94
C LEU A 207 1.58 21.34 24.04
N VAL A 208 1.87 21.26 22.75
CA VAL A 208 1.08 20.53 21.78
C VAL A 208 1.54 19.07 21.76
N ALA A 209 0.61 18.14 21.97
CA ALA A 209 0.78 16.71 21.73
C ALA A 209 0.32 16.37 20.30
N HIS A 210 1.01 15.42 19.68
CA HIS A 210 0.57 14.77 18.46
C HIS A 210 -0.18 13.50 18.85
N LEU A 211 -1.38 13.35 18.30
CA LEU A 211 -2.24 12.18 18.49
C LEU A 211 -2.31 11.49 17.14
N ASP A 212 -1.54 10.45 17.01
CA ASP A 212 -1.37 9.72 15.76
C ASP A 212 -2.41 8.60 15.66
N TYR A 213 -3.01 8.44 14.49
CA TYR A 213 -3.96 7.38 14.22
C TYR A 213 -3.89 6.95 12.76
N PHE A 214 -4.30 5.73 12.48
CA PHE A 214 -4.53 5.24 11.13
C PHE A 214 -6.03 5.10 10.91
N ALA A 215 -6.49 5.43 9.71
CA ALA A 215 -7.84 5.18 9.25
C ALA A 215 -7.74 4.53 7.87
N SER A 216 -8.38 3.41 7.69
CA SER A 216 -8.31 2.66 6.43
C SER A 216 -9.67 2.11 6.04
N ASP A 217 -9.90 2.07 4.76
CA ASP A 217 -11.07 1.47 4.14
C ASP A 217 -10.65 0.78 2.84
N GLY A 218 -11.22 -0.37 2.54
CA GLY A 218 -10.91 -1.12 1.33
C GLY A 218 -11.14 -0.29 0.06
N ARG A 219 -12.08 0.64 0.06
CA ARG A 219 -12.39 1.56 -1.05
C ARG A 219 -11.77 2.94 -0.91
N GLY A 220 -11.01 3.17 0.15
CA GLY A 220 -10.03 4.24 0.26
C GLY A 220 -10.52 5.59 0.76
N ALA A 221 -11.79 5.78 1.16
CA ALA A 221 -12.27 7.06 1.63
C ALA A 221 -12.97 6.98 2.98
N THR A 222 -12.57 7.80 3.95
CA THR A 222 -13.18 7.87 5.28
C THR A 222 -13.50 9.30 5.72
N ALA A 223 -14.49 9.41 6.61
CA ALA A 223 -14.82 10.64 7.34
C ALA A 223 -14.60 10.37 8.84
N ASP A 224 -13.57 10.99 9.42
CA ASP A 224 -13.08 10.61 10.73
C ASP A 224 -13.61 11.51 11.83
N THR A 225 -13.90 10.92 12.98
CA THR A 225 -14.26 11.64 14.20
C THR A 225 -13.35 11.26 15.34
N ILE A 226 -12.55 12.22 15.79
CA ILE A 226 -11.64 12.08 16.93
C ILE A 226 -12.25 12.73 18.16
N ARG A 227 -12.35 11.98 19.27
CA ARG A 227 -12.82 12.48 20.56
C ARG A 227 -11.74 12.36 21.61
N ILE A 228 -11.44 13.47 22.28
CA ILE A 228 -10.48 13.50 23.39
C ILE A 228 -11.26 13.50 24.70
N PHE A 229 -10.86 12.60 25.60
CA PHE A 229 -11.51 12.38 26.89
C PHE A 229 -10.60 12.75 28.05
N HIS A 230 -11.21 13.33 29.08
CA HIS A 230 -10.66 13.41 30.43
C HIS A 230 -11.51 12.51 31.35
N GLY A 231 -10.95 11.40 31.78
CA GLY A 231 -11.72 10.33 32.42
C GLY A 231 -12.82 9.80 31.49
N ARG A 232 -14.07 9.99 31.87
CA ARG A 232 -15.25 9.59 31.08
C ARG A 232 -15.84 10.72 30.24
N ARG A 233 -15.41 11.97 30.47
CA ARG A 233 -15.98 13.14 29.80
C ARG A 233 -15.26 13.47 28.51
N VAL A 234 -15.99 13.64 27.41
CA VAL A 234 -15.46 14.22 26.16
C VAL A 234 -15.16 15.69 26.41
N ILE A 235 -13.91 16.11 26.15
CA ILE A 235 -13.47 17.50 26.30
C ILE A 235 -13.21 18.17 24.96
N LYS A 236 -13.01 17.39 23.88
CA LYS A 236 -12.88 17.90 22.52
C LYS A 236 -13.37 16.86 21.52
N THR A 237 -14.01 17.34 20.46
CA THR A 237 -14.34 16.54 19.27
C THR A 237 -13.81 17.26 18.05
N ILE A 238 -13.13 16.52 17.17
CA ILE A 238 -12.61 16.98 15.89
C ILE A 238 -13.26 16.09 14.84
N ARG A 239 -13.65 16.65 13.70
CA ARG A 239 -14.24 15.91 12.59
C ARG A 239 -13.55 16.31 11.31
N TYR A 240 -13.17 15.31 10.56
CA TYR A 240 -12.72 15.43 9.17
C TYR A 240 -13.86 15.00 8.25
N ARG A 241 -13.94 15.62 7.09
CA ARG A 241 -14.92 15.25 6.06
C ARG A 241 -14.43 13.98 5.36
N LEU A 242 -15.29 13.42 4.54
CA LEU A 242 -14.94 12.29 3.67
C LEU A 242 -13.83 12.72 2.71
N GLU A 243 -12.68 12.05 2.81
CA GLU A 243 -11.51 12.25 1.97
C GLU A 243 -10.85 10.88 1.73
N ASP A 244 -10.15 10.72 0.61
CA ASP A 244 -9.36 9.53 0.36
C ASP A 244 -8.26 9.42 1.42
N THR A 245 -8.04 8.22 1.92
CA THR A 245 -7.07 7.93 2.98
C THR A 245 -5.97 6.99 2.49
N ASN A 246 -4.75 7.24 2.94
CA ASN A 246 -3.64 6.31 2.80
C ASN A 246 -3.53 5.48 4.08
N PRO A 247 -3.77 4.15 4.03
CA PRO A 247 -3.74 3.30 5.22
C PRO A 247 -2.33 3.01 5.75
N PHE A 248 -1.29 3.38 5.01
CA PHE A 248 0.12 3.18 5.41
C PHE A 248 0.72 4.38 6.12
N VAL A 249 0.00 5.51 6.16
CA VAL A 249 0.46 6.77 6.73
C VAL A 249 -0.37 7.14 7.96
N ALA A 250 0.32 7.54 9.03
CA ALA A 250 -0.35 8.02 10.24
C ALA A 250 -0.90 9.43 10.06
N TYR A 251 -2.16 9.62 10.40
CA TYR A 251 -2.79 10.94 10.49
C TYR A 251 -2.54 11.56 11.85
N VAL A 252 -2.23 12.85 11.88
CA VAL A 252 -1.81 13.54 13.10
C VAL A 252 -2.82 14.60 13.51
N VAL A 253 -3.38 14.44 14.72
CA VAL A 253 -4.19 15.47 15.36
C VAL A 253 -3.36 16.24 16.38
N ARG A 254 -3.25 17.55 16.20
CA ARG A 254 -2.59 18.42 17.15
C ARG A 254 -3.55 18.83 18.29
N TRP A 255 -3.16 18.49 19.53
CA TRP A 255 -3.92 18.84 20.72
C TRP A 255 -3.05 19.51 21.77
N LYS A 256 -3.47 20.71 22.22
CA LYS A 256 -2.77 21.41 23.30
C LYS A 256 -3.14 20.80 24.64
N VAL A 257 -2.15 20.24 25.33
CA VAL A 257 -2.28 19.66 26.67
C VAL A 257 -2.58 20.77 27.67
N PRO A 258 -3.54 20.61 28.62
CA PRO A 258 -3.74 21.58 29.70
C PRO A 258 -2.48 21.84 30.48
N SER A 259 -2.25 23.10 30.89
CA SER A 259 -1.04 23.48 31.65
C SER A 259 -0.98 22.84 33.04
N LYS A 260 -2.14 22.47 33.58
CA LYS A 260 -2.27 21.78 34.87
C LYS A 260 -3.16 20.54 34.66
N PRO A 261 -2.67 19.53 33.96
CA PRO A 261 -3.45 18.34 33.70
C PRO A 261 -3.71 17.57 35.00
N LYS A 262 -4.92 17.05 35.14
CA LYS A 262 -5.32 16.18 36.26
C LYS A 262 -6.01 14.94 35.71
N GLY A 263 -5.69 13.77 36.27
CA GLY A 263 -6.35 12.53 35.91
C GLY A 263 -5.81 11.91 34.59
N LYS A 264 -6.63 11.05 33.99
CA LYS A 264 -6.25 10.24 32.82
C LYS A 264 -6.88 10.83 31.56
N TYR A 265 -6.06 10.90 30.50
CA TYR A 265 -6.50 11.31 29.18
C TYR A 265 -6.42 10.14 28.21
N ARG A 266 -7.32 10.12 27.25
CA ARG A 266 -7.31 9.24 26.10
C ARG A 266 -7.94 9.95 24.91
N PHE A 267 -7.65 9.48 23.72
CA PHE A 267 -8.43 9.85 22.54
C PHE A 267 -8.98 8.60 21.87
N CYS A 268 -10.07 8.76 21.15
CA CYS A 268 -10.72 7.70 20.41
C CYS A 268 -11.02 8.17 19.00
N VAL A 269 -10.88 7.29 18.04
CA VAL A 269 -11.16 7.49 16.63
C VAL A 269 -12.37 6.66 16.24
N SER A 270 -13.17 7.15 15.32
CA SER A 270 -14.23 6.42 14.64
C SER A 270 -14.45 7.02 13.27
N SER A 271 -14.59 6.19 12.26
CA SER A 271 -14.69 6.58 10.85
C SER A 271 -15.99 6.10 10.22
N VAL A 272 -16.37 6.76 9.12
CA VAL A 272 -17.49 6.39 8.27
C VAL A 272 -17.00 6.47 6.83
N ASP A 273 -17.22 5.42 6.04
CA ASP A 273 -16.89 5.39 4.62
C ASP A 273 -17.91 6.10 3.71
N ALA A 274 -17.68 6.08 2.42
CA ALA A 274 -18.58 6.68 1.43
C ALA A 274 -19.93 5.96 1.30
N ALA A 275 -20.01 4.68 1.66
CA ALA A 275 -21.25 3.89 1.65
C ALA A 275 -22.07 4.06 2.93
N GLY A 276 -21.48 4.65 3.97
CA GLY A 276 -22.11 4.87 5.28
C GLY A 276 -21.84 3.76 6.29
N ASN A 277 -20.93 2.80 5.99
CA ASN A 277 -20.51 1.82 6.97
C ASN A 277 -19.65 2.50 8.04
N LYS A 278 -19.69 2.00 9.26
CA LYS A 278 -19.03 2.64 10.41
C LYS A 278 -18.03 1.70 11.03
N SER A 279 -16.85 2.24 11.31
CA SER A 279 -15.83 1.54 12.07
C SER A 279 -16.25 1.22 13.50
N ASN A 280 -15.58 0.28 14.12
CA ASN A 280 -15.52 0.20 15.58
C ASN A 280 -14.73 1.39 16.12
N VAL A 281 -15.08 1.83 17.34
CA VAL A 281 -14.33 2.91 18.00
C VAL A 281 -13.03 2.35 18.54
N ASP A 282 -11.90 2.85 18.10
CA ASP A 282 -10.61 2.53 18.70
C ASP A 282 -10.07 3.67 19.57
N CYS A 283 -9.34 3.34 20.65
CA CYS A 283 -8.94 4.30 21.66
C CYS A 283 -7.52 4.07 22.19
N ALA A 284 -6.73 5.13 22.20
CA ALA A 284 -5.39 5.14 22.80
C ALA A 284 -5.27 6.05 24.02
N ARG A 285 -4.27 5.79 24.85
CA ARG A 285 -3.94 6.62 26.01
C ARG A 285 -3.15 7.86 25.58
N ILE A 286 -3.32 8.94 26.32
CA ILE A 286 -2.41 10.09 26.27
C ILE A 286 -1.65 10.09 27.59
N VAL A 287 -0.36 9.70 27.54
CA VAL A 287 0.54 9.67 28.69
C VAL A 287 1.03 11.10 28.94
N ILE A 288 0.74 11.65 30.10
CA ILE A 288 1.19 12.99 30.49
C ILE A 288 2.47 12.86 31.29
N LEU A 289 3.56 13.51 30.85
CA LEU A 289 4.87 13.54 31.49
C LEU A 289 4.96 14.59 32.59
#